data_4b359b0b4f76a62837a16aef993edfcd
#
_entry.id   4b359b0b4f76a62837a16aef993edfcd
#
_cell.length_a   1.000
_cell.length_b   1.000
_cell.length_c   1.000
_cell.angle_alpha   90.00
_cell.angle_beta   90.00
_cell.angle_gamma   90.00
#
_symmetry.space_group_name_H-M   'P 1'
#
loop_
_entity.id
_entity.type
_entity.pdbx_description
1 polymer ?
#
loop_
_entity_poly.entity_id
_entity_poly.type
_entity_poly.pdbx_seq_one_letter_code
_entity_poly.pdbx_strand_id
1 'polypeptide(L)' 'NHTAYLASMHIIAKDQKGLFAYIAKIFDDFKIEIESAKLHTLNGYARDLILIEKNGNFCSKQEEIINLICINDKEI' A
#
# COMPACT_ATOMS: atom_id res chain seq x y z
N ASN A 1 14.35 -8.42 -16.67
CA ASN A 1 14.82 -7.53 -15.66
C ASN A 1 13.76 -7.33 -14.59
N HIS A 2 14.09 -7.74 -13.38
CA HIS A 2 13.09 -7.79 -12.30
C HIS A 2 12.60 -6.42 -11.87
N THR A 3 13.44 -5.41 -11.94
CA THR A 3 13.05 -4.09 -11.49
C THR A 3 11.94 -3.49 -12.34
N ALA A 4 11.79 -3.94 -13.57
CA ALA A 4 10.74 -3.46 -14.44
C ALA A 4 9.34 -3.89 -13.98
N TYR A 5 9.28 -4.85 -13.07
CA TYR A 5 8.02 -5.39 -12.59
C TYR A 5 7.71 -5.01 -11.15
N LEU A 6 8.35 -3.98 -10.67
CA LEU A 6 8.09 -3.49 -9.33
C LEU A 6 7.47 -2.09 -9.40
N ALA A 7 6.61 -1.81 -8.43
CA ALA A 7 6.02 -0.49 -8.29
C ALA A 7 6.19 -0.05 -6.85
N SER A 8 6.39 1.24 -6.65
CA SER A 8 6.47 1.77 -5.30
C SER A 8 5.22 2.59 -5.01
N MET A 9 4.74 2.49 -3.77
CA MET A 9 3.59 3.24 -3.33
C MET A 9 3.96 3.95 -2.04
N HIS A 10 3.73 5.26 -2.02
CA HIS A 10 4.03 6.07 -0.85
C HIS A 10 2.72 6.49 -0.22
N ILE A 11 2.46 6.02 0.98
CA ILE A 11 1.21 6.29 1.68
C ILE A 11 1.50 7.19 2.86
N ILE A 12 0.79 8.31 2.93
CA ILE A 12 0.89 9.25 4.04
C ILE A 12 -0.50 9.36 4.65
N ALA A 13 -0.62 8.99 5.92
CA ALA A 13 -1.91 8.97 6.59
C ALA A 13 -1.69 9.14 8.08
N LYS A 14 -2.76 9.43 8.80
CA LYS A 14 -2.68 9.47 10.25
C LYS A 14 -2.19 8.14 10.77
N ASP A 15 -1.27 8.20 11.74
CA ASP A 15 -0.74 7.00 12.36
C ASP A 15 -1.85 6.36 13.18
N GLN A 16 -2.30 5.20 12.76
CA GLN A 16 -3.37 4.49 13.45
C GLN A 16 -3.01 3.03 13.53
N LYS A 17 -3.46 2.42 14.61
CA LYS A 17 -3.18 1.02 14.83
C LYS A 17 -3.77 0.18 13.71
N GLY A 18 -2.95 -0.73 13.18
CA GLY A 18 -3.43 -1.65 12.16
C GLY A 18 -3.43 -1.11 10.75
N LEU A 19 -2.92 0.11 10.54
CA LEU A 19 -2.93 0.68 9.19
C LEU A 19 -2.18 -0.20 8.20
N PHE A 20 -0.96 -0.61 8.54
CA PHE A 20 -0.19 -1.43 7.61
C PHE A 20 -0.84 -2.80 7.41
N ALA A 21 -1.40 -3.36 8.48
CA ALA A 21 -2.09 -4.65 8.36
C ALA A 21 -3.28 -4.55 7.41
N TYR A 22 -4.00 -3.44 7.46
CA TYR A 22 -5.11 -3.20 6.55
C TYR A 22 -4.63 -3.12 5.10
N ILE A 23 -3.54 -2.38 4.88
CA ILE A 23 -2.98 -2.25 3.54
C ILE A 23 -2.48 -3.59 3.02
N ALA A 24 -1.79 -4.33 3.87
CA ALA A 24 -1.26 -5.64 3.48
C ALA A 24 -2.38 -6.61 3.12
N LYS A 25 -3.50 -6.54 3.85
CA LYS A 25 -4.62 -7.39 3.53
C LYS A 25 -5.23 -7.06 2.17
N ILE A 26 -5.29 -5.77 1.83
CA ILE A 26 -5.78 -5.38 0.51
C ILE A 26 -4.93 -6.00 -0.58
N PHE A 27 -3.61 -5.89 -0.47
CA PHE A 27 -2.73 -6.46 -1.49
C PHE A 27 -2.85 -7.98 -1.54
N ASP A 28 -2.99 -8.62 -0.37
CA ASP A 28 -3.15 -10.07 -0.33
C ASP A 28 -4.45 -10.49 -1.02
N ASP A 29 -5.54 -9.75 -0.77
CA ASP A 29 -6.82 -10.07 -1.39
C ASP A 29 -6.76 -9.96 -2.91
N PHE A 30 -5.92 -9.08 -3.43
CA PHE A 30 -5.77 -8.91 -4.87
C PHE A 30 -4.61 -9.74 -5.43
N LYS A 31 -3.99 -10.58 -4.59
CA LYS A 31 -2.91 -11.47 -5.02
C LYS A 31 -1.70 -10.70 -5.51
N ILE A 32 -1.37 -9.64 -4.79
CA ILE A 32 -0.21 -8.82 -5.09
C ILE A 32 0.77 -8.96 -3.94
N GLU A 33 1.99 -9.36 -4.26
CA GLU A 33 3.02 -9.59 -3.24
C GLU A 33 3.71 -8.29 -2.87
N ILE A 34 3.92 -8.07 -1.57
CA ILE A 34 4.70 -6.94 -1.09
C ILE A 34 6.15 -7.39 -1.01
N GLU A 35 7.03 -6.72 -1.77
CA GLU A 35 8.44 -7.07 -1.79
C GLU A 35 9.18 -6.48 -0.59
N SER A 36 8.84 -5.27 -0.22
CA SER A 36 9.44 -4.65 0.96
C SER A 36 8.55 -3.50 1.42
N ALA A 37 8.74 -3.11 2.67
CA ALA A 37 7.98 -2.00 3.22
C ALA A 37 8.87 -1.26 4.21
N LYS A 38 8.85 0.05 4.13
CA LYS A 38 9.53 0.92 5.10
C LYS A 38 8.46 1.75 5.79
N LEU A 39 8.35 1.59 7.09
CA LEU A 39 7.33 2.26 7.87
C LEU A 39 7.99 3.30 8.75
N HIS A 40 7.45 4.51 8.70
CA HIS A 40 8.01 5.61 9.46
C HIS A 40 6.88 6.47 10.00
N THR A 41 6.99 6.90 11.24
CA THR A 41 6.00 7.75 11.86
C THR A 41 6.65 9.08 12.22
N LEU A 42 6.02 10.17 11.82
CA LEU A 42 6.54 11.50 12.10
C LEU A 42 5.36 12.42 12.41
N ASN A 43 5.40 13.02 13.61
CA ASN A 43 4.37 14.00 14.03
C ASN A 43 2.95 13.43 13.94
N GLY A 44 2.80 12.17 14.29
CA GLY A 44 1.48 11.54 14.31
C GLY A 44 1.00 11.07 12.94
N TYR A 45 1.86 11.14 11.93
CA TYR A 45 1.52 10.66 10.59
C TYR A 45 2.41 9.51 10.22
N ALA A 46 1.81 8.48 9.65
CA ALA A 46 2.55 7.35 9.13
C ALA A 46 2.96 7.66 7.70
N ARG A 47 4.21 7.37 7.39
CA ARG A 47 4.75 7.50 6.03
C ARG A 47 5.27 6.13 5.63
N ASP A 48 4.48 5.42 4.87
CA ASP A 48 4.79 4.05 4.49
C ASP A 48 5.21 4.00 3.03
N LEU A 49 6.42 3.52 2.79
CA LEU A 49 6.91 3.30 1.44
C LEU A 49 6.88 1.81 1.18
N ILE A 50 6.02 1.39 0.28
CA ILE A 50 5.78 -0.02 0.01
C ILE A 50 6.19 -0.33 -1.41
N LEU A 51 7.02 -1.36 -1.57
CA LEU A 51 7.44 -1.83 -2.86
C LEU A 51 6.70 -3.13 -3.15
N ILE A 52 5.96 -3.15 -4.23
CA ILE A 52 5.08 -4.26 -4.55
C ILE A 52 5.39 -4.82 -5.93
N GLU A 53 4.96 -6.05 -6.13
CA GLU A 53 5.05 -6.70 -7.43
C GLU A 53 4.04 -6.06 -8.38
N LYS A 54 4.53 -5.59 -9.53
CA LYS A 54 3.67 -4.99 -10.54
C LYS A 54 3.23 -6.06 -11.51
N ASN A 55 2.22 -6.82 -11.12
CA ASN A 55 1.69 -7.90 -11.96
C ASN A 55 0.38 -7.46 -12.62
N GLY A 56 -0.23 -8.39 -13.36
CA GLY A 56 -1.47 -8.09 -14.05
C GLY A 56 -2.60 -7.68 -13.12
N ASN A 57 -2.64 -8.27 -11.92
CA ASN A 57 -3.66 -7.90 -10.95
C ASN A 57 -3.49 -6.46 -10.51
N PHE A 58 -2.25 -6.04 -10.25
CA PHE A 58 -2.01 -4.66 -9.87
C PHE A 58 -2.41 -3.71 -10.99
N CYS A 59 -1.99 -4.02 -12.22
CA CYS A 59 -2.27 -3.14 -13.35
C CYS A 59 -3.76 -2.98 -13.61
N SER A 60 -4.52 -4.06 -13.46
CA SER A 60 -5.95 -4.00 -13.75
C SER A 60 -6.78 -3.50 -12.58
N LYS A 61 -6.27 -3.58 -11.35
CA LYS A 61 -7.02 -3.18 -10.15
C LYS A 61 -6.41 -2.00 -9.43
N GLN A 62 -5.46 -1.32 -10.03
CA GLN A 62 -4.71 -0.27 -9.37
C GLN A 62 -5.62 0.81 -8.78
N GLU A 63 -6.59 1.27 -9.56
CA GLU A 63 -7.48 2.33 -9.12
C GLU A 63 -8.35 1.88 -7.95
N GLU A 64 -8.83 0.65 -8.02
CA GLU A 64 -9.65 0.10 -6.95
C GLU A 64 -8.86 -0.03 -5.66
N ILE A 65 -7.61 -0.49 -5.76
CA ILE A 65 -6.75 -0.63 -4.59
C ILE A 65 -6.50 0.72 -3.94
N ILE A 66 -6.17 1.72 -4.74
CA ILE A 66 -5.93 3.06 -4.24
C ILE A 66 -7.17 3.60 -3.54
N ASN A 67 -8.34 3.39 -4.12
CA ASN A 67 -9.58 3.87 -3.52
C ASN A 67 -9.85 3.22 -2.18
N LEU A 68 -9.58 1.93 -2.04
CA LEU A 68 -9.78 1.25 -0.77
C LEU A 68 -8.88 1.81 0.32
N ILE A 69 -7.63 2.10 -0.03
CA ILE A 69 -6.70 2.68 0.92
C ILE A 69 -7.13 4.09 1.31
N CYS A 70 -7.56 4.89 0.35
CA CYS A 70 -7.98 6.25 0.61
C CYS A 70 -9.26 6.32 1.42
N ILE A 71 -10.17 5.37 1.24
CA ILE A 71 -11.40 5.34 2.04
C ILE A 71 -11.07 5.16 3.51
N ASN A 72 -10.13 4.27 3.81
CA ASN A 72 -9.72 4.06 5.19
C ASN A 72 -9.18 5.35 5.80
N ASP A 73 -8.38 6.09 5.05
CA ASP A 73 -7.82 7.35 5.53
C ASP A 73 -8.90 8.39 5.74
N LYS A 74 -9.88 8.43 4.85
CA LYS A 74 -10.94 9.43 4.92
C LYS A 74 -11.88 9.24 6.10
N GLU A 75 -11.95 8.04 6.61
CA GLU A 75 -12.87 7.76 7.72
C GLU A 75 -12.34 8.22 9.06
N ILE A 76 -11.15 8.72 9.06
CA ILE A 76 -10.54 9.25 10.27
C ILE A 76 -10.82 10.73 10.39
#